data_69cf2c96f6faa2a2a794261e10caba65
#
_entry.id   69cf2c96f6faa2a2a794261e10caba65
#
_cell.length_a   1.000
_cell.length_b   1.000
_cell.length_c   1.000
_cell.angle_alpha   90.00
_cell.angle_beta   90.00
_cell.angle_gamma   90.00
#
_symmetry.space_group_name_H-M   'P 1'
#
loop_
_entity.id
_entity.type
_entity.pdbx_description
1 polymer ?
#
loop_
_entity_poly.entity_id
_entity_poly.type
_entity_poly.pdbx_seq_one_letter_code
_entity_poly.pdbx_strand_id
1 'polypeptide(L)'
;MLKHSLLIGPHMKNLITTALLASSGLFIAGQTNASTKAADTTFQVKIEVVSTCAISATDIDFGQVNSGIAATDKTGNLNVTCTSQTPYSVGLSSSGKMTHTTDPTSSIAYQLFKASSDTAEWDNDNNRYSATGSGSVQTIPVVAKLSGSTNVRAGNYADTVTATVTY
;
A
#
# COMPACT_ATOMS: atom_id res chain seq x y z
N MET A 1 35.27 -3.47 15.77
CA MET A 1 36.56 -3.07 15.16
C MET A 1 36.29 -2.64 13.73
N LEU A 2 36.35 -1.49 13.35
CA LEU A 2 37.15 -0.58 12.57
C LEU A 2 36.43 0.76 12.38
N LYS A 3 37.03 1.78 12.95
CA LYS A 3 36.81 3.22 12.71
C LYS A 3 37.45 3.59 11.35
N HIS A 4 36.84 4.52 10.61
CA HIS A 4 37.53 5.49 9.76
C HIS A 4 36.58 6.65 9.55
N SER A 5 36.80 7.74 10.12
CA SER A 5 37.83 8.79 10.04
C SER A 5 37.41 9.90 9.06
N LEU A 6 37.13 11.00 9.67
CA LEU A 6 36.92 12.37 9.20
C LEU A 6 38.05 12.85 8.30
N LEU A 7 37.77 13.58 7.24
CA LEU A 7 38.73 14.45 6.58
C LEU A 7 38.18 15.87 6.45
N ILE A 8 38.78 16.72 7.26
CA ILE A 8 38.67 18.18 7.28
C ILE A 8 39.64 18.72 6.22
N GLY A 9 39.16 19.54 5.29
CA GLY A 9 40.01 20.29 4.34
C GLY A 9 40.61 21.55 4.96
N PRO A 10 41.78 21.99 4.47
CA PRO A 10 42.54 23.01 5.14
C PRO A 10 42.25 24.46 4.69
N HIS A 11 42.28 25.34 5.69
CA HIS A 11 42.32 26.79 5.57
C HIS A 11 43.57 27.26 4.75
N MET A 12 43.33 28.07 3.73
CA MET A 12 44.41 28.87 3.14
C MET A 12 44.51 30.22 3.82
N LYS A 13 45.60 30.41 4.56
CA LYS A 13 46.03 31.68 5.14
C LYS A 13 46.72 32.53 4.09
N ASN A 14 46.30 33.79 3.94
CA ASN A 14 46.96 34.83 3.18
C ASN A 14 48.33 35.17 3.78
N LEU A 15 49.36 35.10 3.00
CA LEU A 15 50.66 35.70 3.32
C LEU A 15 50.86 36.96 2.45
N ILE A 16 50.93 38.08 3.14
CA ILE A 16 51.30 39.38 2.61
C ILE A 16 52.82 39.42 2.49
N THR A 17 53.34 39.67 1.33
CA THR A 17 54.74 40.04 1.18
C THR A 17 54.82 41.37 0.44
N THR A 18 55.27 42.37 1.16
CA THR A 18 55.61 43.71 0.67
C THR A 18 57.00 43.70 0.03
N ALA A 19 57.10 44.26 -1.18
CA ALA A 19 58.39 44.76 -1.72
C ALA A 19 58.15 46.01 -2.57
N LEU A 20 58.88 47.04 -2.24
CA LEU A 20 58.88 48.41 -2.77
C LEU A 20 59.71 48.56 -4.05
N LEU A 21 59.38 49.69 -4.76
CA LEU A 21 60.24 50.55 -5.69
C LEU A 21 60.16 50.18 -7.19
N ALA A 22 59.89 51.01 -8.12
CA ALA A 22 59.99 52.42 -8.37
C ALA A 22 59.43 52.77 -9.77
N SER A 23 58.79 53.89 -9.84
CA SER A 23 58.76 54.90 -10.90
C SER A 23 58.26 54.64 -12.32
N SER A 24 57.32 55.53 -12.67
CA SER A 24 57.05 56.18 -13.97
C SER A 24 56.19 55.41 -14.97
N GLY A 25 55.00 55.97 -15.17
CA GLY A 25 54.15 55.64 -16.31
C GLY A 25 52.67 55.86 -16.01
N LEU A 26 52.22 57.08 -16.10
CA LEU A 26 50.80 57.43 -15.94
C LEU A 26 50.03 56.98 -17.18
N PHE A 27 49.39 55.81 -17.09
CA PHE A 27 48.22 55.44 -17.88
C PHE A 27 47.16 54.97 -16.92
N ILE A 28 46.28 55.87 -16.53
CA ILE A 28 45.05 55.51 -15.87
C ILE A 28 44.13 54.92 -16.93
N ALA A 29 44.31 53.65 -17.22
CA ALA A 29 43.27 52.86 -17.83
C ALA A 29 42.19 52.61 -16.71
N GLY A 30 41.19 53.47 -16.76
CA GLY A 30 39.99 53.24 -15.88
C GLY A 30 39.36 51.87 -16.17
N GLN A 31 39.75 50.92 -15.39
CA GLN A 31 38.98 49.65 -15.32
C GLN A 31 37.63 49.99 -14.71
N THR A 32 36.65 50.22 -15.56
CA THR A 32 35.26 50.18 -15.14
C THR A 32 34.97 48.73 -14.78
N ASN A 33 35.12 48.39 -13.49
CA ASN A 33 34.54 47.16 -12.98
C ASN A 33 33.03 47.26 -13.17
N ALA A 34 32.54 46.73 -14.28
CA ALA A 34 31.11 46.51 -14.45
C ALA A 34 30.69 45.51 -13.36
N SER A 35 30.20 46.04 -12.26
CA SER A 35 29.58 45.20 -11.22
C SER A 35 28.36 44.58 -11.86
N THR A 36 28.45 43.29 -12.19
CA THR A 36 27.30 42.50 -12.59
C THR A 36 26.38 42.42 -11.39
N LYS A 37 25.27 43.13 -11.44
CA LYS A 37 24.21 43.01 -10.46
C LYS A 37 23.33 41.81 -10.84
N ALA A 38 23.29 40.80 -10.00
CA ALA A 38 22.32 39.72 -10.10
C ALA A 38 21.08 40.12 -9.28
N ALA A 39 19.91 39.80 -9.81
CA ALA A 39 18.63 39.89 -9.08
C ALA A 39 18.09 38.48 -8.96
N ASP A 40 17.89 38.02 -7.73
CA ASP A 40 17.38 36.70 -7.44
C ASP A 40 15.94 36.80 -6.93
N THR A 41 15.13 35.82 -7.28
CA THR A 41 13.80 35.64 -6.73
C THR A 41 13.60 34.18 -6.42
N THR A 42 12.74 33.90 -5.47
CA THR A 42 12.33 32.52 -5.10
C THR A 42 10.86 32.34 -5.36
N PHE A 43 10.50 31.15 -5.82
CA PHE A 43 9.12 30.71 -5.96
C PHE A 43 8.97 29.29 -5.41
N GLN A 44 7.75 28.93 -5.00
CA GLN A 44 7.46 27.61 -4.48
C GLN A 44 6.85 26.76 -5.58
N VAL A 45 7.34 25.50 -5.67
CA VAL A 45 6.70 24.45 -6.45
C VAL A 45 6.01 23.53 -5.45
N LYS A 46 4.71 23.33 -5.60
CA LYS A 46 3.88 22.55 -4.66
C LYS A 46 3.13 21.47 -5.41
N ILE A 47 2.93 20.34 -4.74
CA ILE A 47 2.06 19.24 -5.14
C ILE A 47 1.41 18.68 -3.89
N GLU A 48 0.16 18.24 -4.01
CA GLU A 48 -0.53 17.44 -3.01
C GLU A 48 -0.78 16.06 -3.60
N VAL A 49 -0.40 15.02 -2.88
CA VAL A 49 -0.66 13.62 -3.24
C VAL A 49 -1.71 13.09 -2.28
N VAL A 50 -2.88 12.75 -2.82
CA VAL A 50 -3.98 12.15 -2.05
C VAL A 50 -3.88 10.64 -2.01
N SER A 51 -4.28 10.05 -0.89
CA SER A 51 -4.34 8.59 -0.76
C SER A 51 -5.49 8.03 -1.58
N THR A 52 -5.26 6.87 -2.19
CA THR A 52 -6.27 6.11 -2.93
C THR A 52 -6.07 4.62 -2.67
N CYS A 53 -7.18 3.85 -2.69
CA CYS A 53 -7.15 2.39 -2.65
C CYS A 53 -8.04 1.81 -3.74
N ALA A 54 -7.61 0.69 -4.32
CA ALA A 54 -8.40 -0.15 -5.20
C ALA A 54 -8.44 -1.57 -4.65
N ILE A 55 -9.56 -2.28 -4.85
CA ILE A 55 -9.73 -3.67 -4.42
C ILE A 55 -10.37 -4.48 -5.54
N SER A 56 -9.90 -5.72 -5.71
CA SER A 56 -10.52 -6.73 -6.57
C SER A 56 -10.50 -8.08 -5.87
N ALA A 57 -11.38 -8.99 -6.29
CA ALA A 57 -11.52 -10.31 -5.70
C ALA A 57 -11.49 -11.40 -6.76
N THR A 58 -11.10 -12.61 -6.36
CA THR A 58 -11.33 -13.84 -7.11
C THR A 58 -12.46 -14.64 -6.48
N ASP A 59 -13.30 -15.25 -7.29
CA ASP A 59 -14.39 -16.10 -6.80
C ASP A 59 -13.86 -17.31 -6.02
N ILE A 60 -14.66 -17.76 -5.05
CA ILE A 60 -14.41 -18.98 -4.30
C ILE A 60 -15.43 -20.03 -4.74
N ASP A 61 -14.97 -21.11 -5.34
CA ASP A 61 -15.81 -22.21 -5.80
C ASP A 61 -15.46 -23.50 -5.05
N PHE A 62 -16.47 -24.07 -4.36
CA PHE A 62 -16.36 -25.36 -3.70
C PHE A 62 -16.39 -26.52 -4.71
N GLY A 63 -16.84 -26.26 -5.93
CA GLY A 63 -17.03 -27.27 -6.95
C GLY A 63 -18.22 -28.21 -6.65
N GLN A 64 -18.16 -29.43 -7.19
CA GLN A 64 -19.18 -30.43 -6.91
C GLN A 64 -18.92 -31.14 -5.59
N VAL A 65 -19.92 -31.16 -4.73
CA VAL A 65 -19.88 -31.84 -3.43
C VAL A 65 -21.03 -32.83 -3.35
N ASN A 66 -20.74 -34.07 -2.98
CA ASN A 66 -21.78 -35.06 -2.76
C ASN A 66 -22.59 -34.73 -1.49
N SER A 67 -23.91 -34.95 -1.57
CA SER A 67 -24.79 -34.71 -0.42
C SER A 67 -24.33 -35.46 0.82
N GLY A 68 -24.31 -34.79 1.97
CA GLY A 68 -23.88 -35.33 3.24
C GLY A 68 -22.36 -35.45 3.44
N ILE A 69 -21.54 -35.08 2.44
CA ILE A 69 -20.09 -35.11 2.55
C ILE A 69 -19.57 -33.70 2.91
N ALA A 70 -18.67 -33.64 3.89
CA ALA A 70 -18.01 -32.40 4.24
C ALA A 70 -17.13 -31.92 3.05
N ALA A 71 -17.29 -30.67 2.63
CA ALA A 71 -16.41 -30.07 1.66
C ALA A 71 -15.10 -29.64 2.31
N THR A 72 -14.02 -29.69 1.54
CA THR A 72 -12.73 -29.11 1.95
C THR A 72 -12.78 -27.58 1.85
N ASP A 73 -12.07 -26.92 2.75
CA ASP A 73 -11.90 -25.47 2.71
C ASP A 73 -11.41 -25.00 1.33
N LYS A 74 -11.86 -23.84 0.91
CA LYS A 74 -11.44 -23.20 -0.35
C LYS A 74 -10.88 -21.83 -0.09
N THR A 75 -9.93 -21.42 -0.92
CA THR A 75 -9.28 -20.12 -0.78
C THR A 75 -9.46 -19.31 -2.06
N GLY A 76 -9.94 -18.09 -1.91
CA GLY A 76 -9.86 -17.03 -2.90
C GLY A 76 -8.85 -15.97 -2.46
N ASN A 77 -8.75 -14.91 -3.25
CA ASN A 77 -7.84 -13.80 -2.97
C ASN A 77 -8.54 -12.46 -3.14
N LEU A 78 -8.23 -11.53 -2.25
CA LEU A 78 -8.43 -10.11 -2.47
C LEU A 78 -7.10 -9.48 -2.87
N ASN A 79 -7.11 -8.68 -3.93
CA ASN A 79 -5.96 -7.90 -4.34
C ASN A 79 -6.25 -6.43 -4.03
N VAL A 80 -5.48 -5.86 -3.11
CA VAL A 80 -5.61 -4.47 -2.66
C VAL A 80 -4.38 -3.69 -3.11
N THR A 81 -4.61 -2.52 -3.71
CA THR A 81 -3.55 -1.59 -4.09
C THR A 81 -3.88 -0.24 -3.47
N CYS A 82 -3.14 0.16 -2.46
CA CYS A 82 -3.25 1.47 -1.82
C CYS A 82 -1.97 2.28 -2.03
N THR A 83 -2.11 3.62 -2.05
CA THR A 83 -0.97 4.54 -2.01
C THR A 83 -0.01 4.14 -0.90
N SER A 84 1.30 4.23 -1.17
CA SER A 84 2.35 3.88 -0.21
C SER A 84 2.15 4.60 1.13
N GLN A 85 2.39 3.91 2.23
CA GLN A 85 2.24 4.38 3.62
C GLN A 85 0.80 4.74 4.04
N THR A 86 -0.23 4.46 3.21
CA THR A 86 -1.63 4.65 3.58
C THR A 86 -2.11 3.49 4.46
N PRO A 87 -2.51 3.71 5.72
CA PRO A 87 -3.16 2.67 6.53
C PRO A 87 -4.51 2.32 5.91
N TYR A 88 -4.82 1.03 5.86
CA TYR A 88 -6.13 0.58 5.39
C TYR A 88 -6.64 -0.62 6.17
N SER A 89 -7.95 -0.83 6.12
CA SER A 89 -8.58 -2.04 6.63
C SER A 89 -9.58 -2.60 5.64
N VAL A 90 -9.70 -3.92 5.58
CA VAL A 90 -10.64 -4.64 4.72
C VAL A 90 -11.63 -5.41 5.59
N GLY A 91 -12.91 -5.16 5.37
CA GLY A 91 -14.00 -5.91 5.99
C GLY A 91 -14.77 -6.70 4.93
N LEU A 92 -15.40 -7.80 5.36
CA LEU A 92 -16.25 -8.64 4.54
C LEU A 92 -17.68 -8.63 5.07
N SER A 93 -18.63 -8.48 4.15
CA SER A 93 -20.07 -8.60 4.46
C SER A 93 -20.68 -9.66 3.57
N SER A 94 -21.36 -10.64 4.17
CA SER A 94 -22.08 -11.71 3.49
C SER A 94 -23.35 -12.07 4.25
N SER A 95 -24.22 -12.88 3.64
CA SER A 95 -25.37 -13.47 4.36
C SER A 95 -24.95 -14.64 5.27
N GLY A 96 -23.72 -15.14 5.17
CA GLY A 96 -23.21 -16.33 5.85
C GLY A 96 -23.82 -17.64 5.34
N LYS A 97 -24.54 -17.60 4.24
CA LYS A 97 -25.18 -18.79 3.64
C LYS A 97 -25.29 -18.64 2.11
N MET A 98 -24.92 -19.67 1.41
CA MET A 98 -25.23 -19.83 0.01
C MET A 98 -26.65 -20.33 -0.14
N THR A 99 -27.46 -19.70 -0.97
CA THR A 99 -28.85 -20.04 -1.22
C THR A 99 -29.00 -20.75 -2.56
N HIS A 100 -29.85 -21.75 -2.61
CA HIS A 100 -30.15 -22.49 -3.85
C HIS A 100 -30.77 -21.55 -4.89
N THR A 101 -30.28 -21.60 -6.12
CA THR A 101 -30.60 -20.63 -7.17
C THR A 101 -32.09 -20.59 -7.58
N THR A 102 -32.85 -21.68 -7.36
CA THR A 102 -34.27 -21.78 -7.68
C THR A 102 -35.18 -22.12 -6.49
N ASP A 103 -34.59 -22.28 -5.29
CA ASP A 103 -35.33 -22.58 -4.06
C ASP A 103 -34.72 -21.84 -2.87
N PRO A 104 -35.18 -20.64 -2.56
CA PRO A 104 -34.61 -19.80 -1.51
C PRO A 104 -34.76 -20.38 -0.09
N THR A 105 -35.54 -21.45 0.08
CA THR A 105 -35.69 -22.12 1.39
C THR A 105 -34.54 -23.08 1.68
N SER A 106 -33.82 -23.54 0.66
CA SER A 106 -32.65 -24.41 0.77
C SER A 106 -31.35 -23.60 0.79
N SER A 107 -30.52 -23.76 1.81
CA SER A 107 -29.27 -23.02 1.96
C SER A 107 -28.19 -23.85 2.64
N ILE A 108 -26.93 -23.47 2.42
CA ILE A 108 -25.73 -24.05 3.03
C ILE A 108 -24.97 -22.93 3.73
N ALA A 109 -24.81 -23.03 5.05
CA ALA A 109 -24.05 -22.04 5.82
C ALA A 109 -22.55 -22.18 5.57
N TYR A 110 -21.87 -21.04 5.55
CA TYR A 110 -20.41 -20.95 5.41
C TYR A 110 -19.86 -19.79 6.23
N GLN A 111 -18.56 -19.78 6.45
CA GLN A 111 -17.85 -18.72 7.15
C GLN A 111 -16.58 -18.39 6.40
N LEU A 112 -16.12 -17.13 6.53
CA LEU A 112 -14.93 -16.61 5.90
C LEU A 112 -13.86 -16.28 6.94
N PHE A 113 -12.60 -16.58 6.62
CA PHE A 113 -11.46 -16.42 7.52
C PHE A 113 -10.27 -15.82 6.78
N LYS A 114 -9.35 -15.18 7.50
CA LYS A 114 -8.08 -14.64 6.96
C LYS A 114 -7.02 -15.74 6.78
N ALA A 115 -7.14 -16.84 7.52
CA ALA A 115 -6.27 -18.01 7.41
C ALA A 115 -7.03 -19.29 7.79
N SER A 116 -6.56 -20.46 7.33
CA SER A 116 -7.19 -21.76 7.65
C SER A 116 -7.13 -22.11 9.14
N SER A 117 -6.17 -21.55 9.87
CA SER A 117 -6.03 -21.74 11.33
C SER A 117 -6.91 -20.82 12.15
N ASP A 118 -7.54 -19.82 11.53
CA ASP A 118 -8.34 -18.85 12.25
C ASP A 118 -9.65 -19.49 12.77
N THR A 119 -10.06 -19.05 13.96
CA THR A 119 -11.32 -19.44 14.61
C THR A 119 -12.33 -18.29 14.65
N ALA A 120 -11.85 -17.04 14.50
CA ALA A 120 -12.70 -15.86 14.42
C ALA A 120 -13.03 -15.56 12.96
N GLU A 121 -14.31 -15.49 12.64
CA GLU A 121 -14.80 -15.16 11.31
C GLU A 121 -14.34 -13.75 10.91
N TRP A 122 -13.94 -13.60 9.65
CA TRP A 122 -13.61 -12.29 9.09
C TRP A 122 -14.91 -11.54 8.77
N ASP A 123 -15.13 -10.42 9.46
CA ASP A 123 -16.31 -9.59 9.33
C ASP A 123 -15.99 -8.17 8.88
N ASN A 124 -17.01 -7.33 8.83
CA ASN A 124 -16.87 -5.91 8.50
C ASN A 124 -16.85 -5.00 9.74
N ASP A 125 -16.88 -5.54 10.95
CA ASP A 125 -16.97 -4.78 12.19
C ASP A 125 -15.71 -4.93 13.05
N ASN A 126 -15.59 -6.03 13.77
CA ASN A 126 -14.57 -6.21 14.82
C ASN A 126 -13.35 -7.00 14.37
N ASN A 127 -13.51 -7.87 13.36
CA ASN A 127 -12.43 -8.72 12.86
C ASN A 127 -12.01 -8.40 11.43
N ARG A 128 -11.77 -7.12 11.16
CA ARG A 128 -11.26 -6.66 9.86
C ARG A 128 -9.80 -7.04 9.67
N TYR A 129 -9.36 -7.15 8.42
CA TYR A 129 -7.94 -7.22 8.06
C TYR A 129 -7.37 -5.80 8.05
N SER A 130 -6.21 -5.57 8.66
CA SER A 130 -5.56 -4.26 8.67
C SER A 130 -4.13 -4.34 8.14
N ALA A 131 -3.74 -3.39 7.31
CA ALA A 131 -2.39 -3.29 6.75
C ALA A 131 -2.06 -1.85 6.35
N THR A 132 -0.86 -1.67 5.80
CA THR A 132 -0.40 -0.39 5.23
C THR A 132 -0.10 -0.58 3.75
N GLY A 133 -0.56 0.35 2.93
CA GLY A 133 -0.34 0.37 1.50
C GLY A 133 1.16 0.40 1.14
N SER A 134 1.52 -0.37 0.13
CA SER A 134 2.90 -0.47 -0.36
C SER A 134 3.12 0.31 -1.67
N GLY A 135 2.06 0.86 -2.27
CA GLY A 135 2.07 1.40 -3.62
C GLY A 135 1.97 0.32 -4.72
N SER A 136 1.93 -0.96 -4.32
CA SER A 136 1.83 -2.12 -5.22
C SER A 136 0.69 -3.05 -4.77
N VAL A 137 0.33 -4.02 -5.60
CA VAL A 137 -0.69 -5.02 -5.27
C VAL A 137 -0.27 -5.83 -4.04
N GLN A 138 -1.13 -5.91 -3.06
CA GLN A 138 -1.04 -6.77 -1.88
C GLN A 138 -2.15 -7.82 -1.97
N THR A 139 -1.77 -9.08 -2.03
CA THR A 139 -2.72 -10.21 -2.12
C THR A 139 -3.02 -10.72 -0.72
N ILE A 140 -4.32 -10.77 -0.38
CA ILE A 140 -4.84 -11.19 0.92
C ILE A 140 -5.69 -12.44 0.69
N PRO A 141 -5.34 -13.60 1.27
CA PRO A 141 -6.15 -14.79 1.13
C PRO A 141 -7.49 -14.67 1.87
N VAL A 142 -8.53 -15.26 1.31
CA VAL A 142 -9.84 -15.43 1.94
C VAL A 142 -10.14 -16.92 1.97
N VAL A 143 -10.22 -17.51 3.15
CA VAL A 143 -10.52 -18.93 3.32
C VAL A 143 -12.01 -19.09 3.64
N ALA A 144 -12.72 -19.82 2.78
CA ALA A 144 -14.12 -20.19 3.00
C ALA A 144 -14.22 -21.60 3.55
N LYS A 145 -15.00 -21.76 4.63
CA LYS A 145 -15.30 -23.04 5.27
C LYS A 145 -16.81 -23.26 5.32
N LEU A 146 -17.28 -24.44 4.92
CA LEU A 146 -18.67 -24.78 5.13
C LEU A 146 -18.89 -25.08 6.62
N SER A 147 -19.85 -24.38 7.21
CA SER A 147 -20.30 -24.60 8.59
C SER A 147 -21.65 -25.31 8.65
N GLY A 148 -22.34 -25.44 7.52
CA GLY A 148 -23.61 -26.12 7.38
C GLY A 148 -23.50 -27.51 6.75
N SER A 149 -24.60 -28.28 6.86
CA SER A 149 -24.71 -29.58 6.22
C SER A 149 -24.87 -29.44 4.71
N THR A 150 -24.22 -30.32 3.96
CA THR A 150 -24.41 -30.48 2.50
C THR A 150 -25.57 -31.49 2.18
N ASN A 151 -26.23 -32.05 3.22
CA ASN A 151 -27.43 -32.88 3.03
C ASN A 151 -28.66 -32.00 2.78
N VAL A 152 -28.67 -31.34 1.64
CA VAL A 152 -29.71 -30.41 1.19
C VAL A 152 -30.17 -30.79 -0.21
N ARG A 153 -31.12 -30.04 -0.77
CA ARG A 153 -31.62 -30.25 -2.12
C ARG A 153 -30.46 -30.17 -3.12
N ALA A 154 -30.39 -31.06 -4.10
CA ALA A 154 -29.42 -31.00 -5.16
C ALA A 154 -29.64 -29.78 -6.08
N GLY A 155 -28.57 -29.10 -6.45
CA GLY A 155 -28.58 -27.92 -7.33
C GLY A 155 -27.41 -26.99 -7.10
N ASN A 156 -27.50 -25.80 -7.66
CA ASN A 156 -26.48 -24.76 -7.52
C ASN A 156 -26.84 -23.84 -6.35
N TYR A 157 -25.83 -23.52 -5.54
CA TYR A 157 -25.92 -22.62 -4.39
C TYR A 157 -24.94 -21.45 -4.58
N ALA A 158 -25.38 -20.25 -4.29
CA ALA A 158 -24.56 -19.05 -4.41
C ALA A 158 -24.87 -18.04 -3.30
N ASP A 159 -23.88 -17.22 -2.97
CA ASP A 159 -24.00 -16.01 -2.17
C ASP A 159 -23.11 -14.93 -2.80
N THR A 160 -23.37 -13.68 -2.45
CA THR A 160 -22.53 -12.54 -2.85
C THR A 160 -21.87 -11.94 -1.61
N VAL A 161 -20.56 -11.93 -1.61
CA VAL A 161 -19.75 -11.31 -0.55
C VAL A 161 -19.30 -9.93 -1.00
N THR A 162 -19.51 -8.92 -0.17
CA THR A 162 -18.97 -7.57 -0.40
C THR A 162 -17.71 -7.37 0.42
N ALA A 163 -16.61 -7.07 -0.25
CA ALA A 163 -15.35 -6.67 0.37
C ALA A 163 -15.24 -5.14 0.34
N THR A 164 -15.04 -4.53 1.51
CA THR A 164 -14.93 -3.07 1.66
C THR A 164 -13.55 -2.72 2.17
N VAL A 165 -12.80 -1.89 1.42
CA VAL A 165 -11.56 -1.27 1.89
C VAL A 165 -11.84 0.12 2.43
N THR A 166 -11.36 0.39 3.63
CA THR A 166 -11.44 1.71 4.30
C THR A 166 -10.02 2.23 4.54
N TYR A 167 -9.75 3.49 4.20
CA TYR A 167 -8.43 4.13 4.26
C TYR A 167 -8.53 5.62 4.55
#